data_af6f2772b4a92973591b0ed6ecfb1390
#
_entry.id   af6f2772b4a92973591b0ed6ecfb1390
#
_cell.length_a   1.000
_cell.length_b   1.000
_cell.length_c   1.000
_cell.angle_alpha   90.00
_cell.angle_beta   90.00
_cell.angle_gamma   90.00
#
_symmetry.space_group_name_H-M   'P 1'
#
loop_
_entity.id
_entity.type
_entity.pdbx_description
1 polymer ?
#
loop_
_entity_poly.entity_id
_entity_poly.type
_entity_poly.pdbx_seq_one_letter_code
_entity_poly.pdbx_strand_id
1 'polypeptide(L)'
;MREKKTLYVLHGGSDDASLYLRRTRLEEYALERDLAVVMPEVRNSFYCDMVHGKKYFTYLSEELPEIVENIFPLTHDPKERYVIGNSMGSHGTFKWALNRPDFFAAAAGMSGAGEVESLGFFDMNNPNVASAFGTREEYR
;
A
#
# COMPACT_ATOMS: atom_id res chain seq x y z
N MET A 1 26.76 4.20 7.24
CA MET A 1 25.55 3.84 8.04
C MET A 1 25.01 2.57 7.43
N ARG A 2 24.61 1.57 8.26
CA ARG A 2 24.04 0.33 7.72
C ARG A 2 22.67 0.60 7.15
N GLU A 3 22.39 0.12 5.94
CA GLU A 3 21.07 0.17 5.34
C GLU A 3 20.05 -0.62 6.18
N LYS A 4 18.84 -0.12 6.26
CA LYS A 4 17.74 -0.73 7.03
C LYS A 4 16.85 -1.55 6.11
N LYS A 5 16.39 -2.71 6.60
CA LYS A 5 15.28 -3.43 6.00
C LYS A 5 14.05 -2.54 6.00
N THR A 6 13.23 -2.63 4.97
CA THR A 6 12.10 -1.72 4.78
C THR A 6 10.77 -2.46 4.88
N LEU A 7 9.88 -1.95 5.70
CA LEU A 7 8.48 -2.37 5.79
C LEU A 7 7.56 -1.25 5.29
N TYR A 8 6.90 -1.48 4.17
CA TYR A 8 5.81 -0.62 3.71
C TYR A 8 4.51 -1.02 4.39
N VAL A 9 3.79 -0.05 4.96
CA VAL A 9 2.56 -0.27 5.73
C VAL A 9 1.42 0.54 5.16
N LEU A 10 0.44 -0.13 4.58
CA LEU A 10 -0.62 0.46 3.78
C LEU A 10 -1.92 0.61 4.59
N HIS A 11 -2.39 1.86 4.74
CA HIS A 11 -3.61 2.17 5.50
C HIS A 11 -4.89 1.69 4.82
N GLY A 12 -5.96 1.53 5.60
CA GLY A 12 -7.29 1.18 5.12
C GLY A 12 -8.08 2.38 4.60
N GLY A 13 -9.27 2.12 4.07
CA GLY A 13 -10.19 3.15 3.64
C GLY A 13 -10.65 4.04 4.80
N SER A 14 -10.86 5.32 4.52
CA SER A 14 -11.25 6.36 5.50
C SER A 14 -10.23 6.60 6.62
N ASP A 15 -9.02 6.07 6.47
CA ASP A 15 -7.87 6.27 7.34
C ASP A 15 -6.81 7.14 6.66
N ASP A 16 -5.69 7.29 7.33
CA ASP A 16 -4.52 8.01 6.86
C ASP A 16 -3.20 7.28 7.22
N ALA A 17 -2.09 7.79 6.69
CA ALA A 17 -0.76 7.21 6.91
C ALA A 17 -0.38 7.06 8.39
N SER A 18 -0.93 7.86 9.29
CA SER A 18 -0.60 7.85 10.72
C SER A 18 -1.36 6.81 11.55
N LEU A 19 -2.33 6.10 10.93
CA LEU A 19 -3.23 5.17 11.64
C LEU A 19 -2.46 4.17 12.51
N TYR A 20 -1.49 3.51 11.92
CA TYR A 20 -0.76 2.44 12.61
C TYR A 20 0.07 2.95 13.79
N LEU A 21 0.63 4.16 13.72
CA LEU A 21 1.32 4.79 14.84
C LEU A 21 0.38 5.11 16.00
N ARG A 22 -0.84 5.56 15.67
CA ARG A 22 -1.84 5.97 16.67
C ARG A 22 -2.57 4.80 17.32
N ARG A 23 -2.67 3.67 16.64
CA ARG A 23 -3.57 2.56 17.01
C ARG A 23 -2.87 1.25 17.28
N THR A 24 -1.57 1.14 17.04
CA THR A 24 -0.82 -0.11 17.19
C THR A 24 0.53 0.13 17.84
N ARG A 25 1.22 -0.95 18.14
CA ARG A 25 2.62 -0.94 18.62
C ARG A 25 3.62 -1.10 17.48
N LEU A 26 3.29 -0.63 16.28
CA LEU A 26 4.11 -0.79 15.08
C LEU A 26 5.53 -0.26 15.27
N GLU A 27 5.66 0.93 15.88
CA GLU A 27 6.96 1.57 16.13
C GLU A 27 7.85 0.70 17.04
N GLU A 28 7.30 0.16 18.10
CA GLU A 28 8.01 -0.74 19.02
C GLU A 28 8.48 -2.01 18.30
N TYR A 29 7.58 -2.66 17.54
CA TYR A 29 7.93 -3.86 16.79
C TYR A 29 8.97 -3.61 15.69
N ALA A 30 8.93 -2.45 15.06
CA ALA A 30 9.90 -2.05 14.05
C ALA A 30 11.28 -1.82 14.66
N LEU A 31 11.35 -1.15 15.82
CA LEU A 31 12.58 -0.93 16.56
C LEU A 31 13.23 -2.26 17.00
N GLU A 32 12.45 -3.18 17.57
CA GLU A 32 12.95 -4.50 17.97
C GLU A 32 13.55 -5.31 16.81
N ARG A 33 13.11 -5.08 15.59
CA ARG A 33 13.53 -5.81 14.39
C ARG A 33 14.47 -5.05 13.47
N ASP A 34 14.88 -3.87 13.89
CA ASP A 34 15.74 -2.98 13.11
C ASP A 34 15.16 -2.66 11.71
N LEU A 35 13.84 -2.43 11.65
CA LEU A 35 13.11 -2.10 10.44
C LEU A 35 12.90 -0.59 10.30
N ALA A 36 13.09 -0.07 9.09
CA ALA A 36 12.52 1.21 8.70
C ALA A 36 11.08 0.99 8.23
N VAL A 37 10.17 1.87 8.62
CA VAL A 37 8.77 1.80 8.23
C VAL A 37 8.42 2.96 7.32
N VAL A 38 7.82 2.64 6.18
CA VAL A 38 7.31 3.62 5.22
C VAL A 38 5.79 3.50 5.16
N MET A 39 5.10 4.59 5.51
CA MET A 39 3.63 4.66 5.54
C MET A 39 3.15 5.69 4.52
N PRO A 40 2.79 5.27 3.30
CA PRO A 40 2.29 6.18 2.28
C PRO A 40 0.89 6.66 2.57
N GLU A 41 0.58 7.89 2.17
CA GLU A 41 -0.77 8.45 2.15
C GLU A 41 -1.35 8.36 0.74
N VAL A 42 -2.45 7.64 0.58
CA VAL A 42 -3.10 7.45 -0.73
C VAL A 42 -4.60 7.74 -0.71
N ARG A 43 -5.12 8.29 0.39
CA ARG A 43 -6.55 8.57 0.56
C ARG A 43 -7.42 7.34 0.28
N ASN A 44 -8.63 7.54 -0.26
CA ASN A 44 -9.54 6.45 -0.64
C ASN A 44 -9.37 6.04 -2.12
N SER A 45 -8.14 5.92 -2.59
CA SER A 45 -7.81 5.61 -3.99
C SER A 45 -7.86 4.12 -4.33
N PHE A 46 -8.06 3.24 -3.34
CA PHE A 46 -7.86 1.79 -3.48
C PHE A 46 -6.47 1.41 -4.00
N TYR A 47 -5.48 2.29 -3.78
CA TYR A 47 -4.12 2.10 -4.32
C TYR A 47 -4.08 1.94 -5.84
N CYS A 48 -5.01 2.58 -6.55
CA CYS A 48 -5.14 2.52 -7.99
C CYS A 48 -4.60 3.79 -8.67
N ASP A 49 -4.21 3.67 -9.92
CA ASP A 49 -4.19 4.81 -10.82
C ASP A 49 -5.66 5.10 -11.15
N MET A 50 -6.21 6.12 -10.50
CA MET A 50 -7.64 6.38 -10.52
C MET A 50 -8.09 6.81 -11.91
N VAL A 51 -9.26 6.32 -12.34
CA VAL A 51 -9.89 6.76 -13.60
C VAL A 51 -10.21 8.26 -13.53
N HIS A 52 -10.74 8.71 -12.40
CA HIS A 52 -11.09 10.11 -12.15
C HIS A 52 -10.32 10.67 -10.95
N GLY A 53 -8.97 10.61 -11.01
CA GLY A 53 -8.15 11.07 -9.90
C GLY A 53 -6.65 11.00 -10.21
N LYS A 54 -5.86 10.85 -9.15
CA LYS A 54 -4.40 10.78 -9.24
C LYS A 54 -3.93 9.35 -9.47
N LYS A 55 -2.71 9.22 -9.98
CA LYS A 55 -2.04 7.93 -10.24
C LYS A 55 -1.36 7.39 -8.98
N TYR A 56 -2.16 6.93 -8.01
CA TYR A 56 -1.62 6.48 -6.74
C TYR A 56 -0.86 5.16 -6.83
N PHE A 57 -1.20 4.27 -7.76
CA PHE A 57 -0.43 3.04 -7.93
C PHE A 57 0.96 3.31 -8.52
N THR A 58 1.05 4.17 -9.52
CA THR A 58 2.35 4.62 -10.07
C THR A 58 3.20 5.29 -8.99
N TYR A 59 2.61 6.21 -8.22
CA TYR A 59 3.29 6.81 -7.06
C TYR A 59 3.81 5.75 -6.08
N LEU A 60 2.96 4.83 -5.66
CA LEU A 60 3.29 3.80 -4.68
C LEU A 60 4.39 2.85 -5.16
N SER A 61 4.28 2.37 -6.40
CA SER A 61 5.11 1.27 -6.89
C SER A 61 6.41 1.70 -7.58
N GLU A 62 6.50 2.96 -7.98
CA GLU A 62 7.63 3.50 -8.72
C GLU A 62 8.27 4.69 -8.01
N GLU A 63 7.52 5.78 -7.80
CA GLU A 63 8.07 7.04 -7.31
C GLU A 63 8.48 6.96 -5.83
N LEU A 64 7.61 6.44 -4.96
CA LEU A 64 7.85 6.41 -3.52
C LEU A 64 9.10 5.61 -3.14
N PRO A 65 9.31 4.38 -3.63
CA PRO A 65 10.53 3.64 -3.34
C PRO A 65 11.79 4.38 -3.76
N GLU A 66 11.80 4.94 -4.97
CA GLU A 66 12.93 5.72 -5.48
C GLU A 66 13.23 6.92 -4.57
N ILE A 67 12.22 7.67 -4.17
CA ILE A 67 12.37 8.83 -3.29
C ILE A 67 12.93 8.44 -1.93
N VAL A 68 12.31 7.45 -1.26
CA VAL A 68 12.71 7.11 0.12
C VAL A 68 14.08 6.43 0.16
N GLU A 69 14.41 5.59 -0.82
CA GLU A 69 15.71 4.93 -0.90
C GLU A 69 16.85 5.90 -1.27
N ASN A 70 16.56 7.00 -1.95
CA ASN A 70 17.54 8.05 -2.23
C ASN A 70 17.77 9.01 -1.04
N ILE A 71 16.78 9.18 -0.17
CA ILE A 71 16.84 10.12 0.96
C ILE A 71 17.32 9.43 2.24
N PHE A 72 16.88 8.20 2.48
CA PHE A 72 17.12 7.46 3.71
C PHE A 72 18.02 6.24 3.45
N PRO A 73 18.79 5.77 4.44
CA PRO A 73 19.63 4.57 4.32
C PRO A 73 18.78 3.29 4.34
N LEU A 74 18.01 3.08 3.29
CA LEU A 74 17.14 1.92 3.10
C LEU A 74 17.80 0.91 2.16
N THR A 75 17.45 -0.36 2.36
CA THR A 75 17.96 -1.44 1.52
C THR A 75 17.44 -1.36 0.09
N HIS A 76 18.30 -1.68 -0.86
CA HIS A 76 17.91 -1.92 -2.26
C HIS A 76 17.68 -3.42 -2.56
N ASP A 77 17.93 -4.31 -1.58
CA ASP A 77 17.73 -5.75 -1.74
C ASP A 77 16.24 -6.12 -1.60
N PRO A 78 15.61 -6.70 -2.64
CA PRO A 78 14.23 -7.18 -2.56
C PRO A 78 13.99 -8.18 -1.42
N LYS A 79 15.01 -8.94 -1.01
CA LYS A 79 14.91 -9.91 0.10
C LYS A 79 14.77 -9.26 1.48
N GLU A 80 14.94 -7.96 1.54
CA GLU A 80 14.85 -7.16 2.77
C GLU A 80 13.72 -6.11 2.71
N ARG A 81 12.83 -6.20 1.70
CA ARG A 81 11.63 -5.37 1.59
C ARG A 81 10.38 -6.18 1.88
N TYR A 82 9.49 -5.58 2.63
CA TYR A 82 8.23 -6.19 3.08
C TYR A 82 7.09 -5.22 2.88
N VAL A 83 5.88 -5.74 2.66
CA VAL A 83 4.67 -4.92 2.59
C VAL A 83 3.52 -5.57 3.35
N ILE A 84 2.82 -4.76 4.14
CA ILE A 84 1.61 -5.17 4.85
C ILE A 84 0.52 -4.11 4.67
N GLY A 85 -0.73 -4.54 4.82
CA GLY A 85 -1.86 -3.62 4.78
C GLY A 85 -3.13 -4.21 5.35
N ASN A 86 -4.03 -3.35 5.78
CA ASN A 86 -5.34 -3.70 6.33
C ASN A 86 -6.46 -3.19 5.43
N SER A 87 -7.52 -3.98 5.25
CA SER A 87 -8.72 -3.59 4.49
C SER A 87 -8.36 -3.14 3.05
N MET A 88 -8.62 -1.89 2.69
CA MET A 88 -8.17 -1.29 1.43
C MET A 88 -6.65 -1.42 1.25
N GLY A 89 -5.87 -1.32 2.33
CA GLY A 89 -4.42 -1.53 2.32
C GLY A 89 -4.01 -2.98 2.03
N SER A 90 -4.85 -3.96 2.40
CA SER A 90 -4.64 -5.36 2.00
C SER A 90 -4.78 -5.52 0.49
N HIS A 91 -5.79 -4.90 -0.12
CA HIS A 91 -5.92 -4.85 -1.57
C HIS A 91 -4.68 -4.21 -2.23
N GLY A 92 -4.22 -3.07 -1.72
CA GLY A 92 -3.01 -2.40 -2.19
C GLY A 92 -1.76 -3.27 -2.06
N THR A 93 -1.63 -4.00 -0.96
CA THR A 93 -0.53 -4.93 -0.70
C THR A 93 -0.45 -6.02 -1.78
N PHE A 94 -1.55 -6.71 -2.04
CA PHE A 94 -1.58 -7.76 -3.06
C PHE A 94 -1.44 -7.19 -4.47
N LYS A 95 -2.09 -6.08 -4.76
CA LYS A 95 -1.94 -5.39 -6.04
C LYS A 95 -0.47 -5.07 -6.32
N TRP A 96 0.24 -4.50 -5.35
CA TRP A 96 1.64 -4.14 -5.52
C TRP A 96 2.53 -5.38 -5.65
N ALA A 97 2.41 -6.33 -4.73
CA ALA A 97 3.24 -7.54 -4.73
C ALA A 97 3.05 -8.39 -5.99
N LEU A 98 1.82 -8.52 -6.49
CA LEU A 98 1.52 -9.31 -7.70
C LEU A 98 1.97 -8.60 -8.99
N ASN A 99 1.94 -7.26 -9.03
CA ASN A 99 2.44 -6.50 -10.18
C ASN A 99 3.98 -6.35 -10.17
N ARG A 100 4.62 -6.50 -9.02
CA ARG A 100 6.07 -6.43 -8.84
C ARG A 100 6.57 -7.62 -8.01
N PRO A 101 6.48 -8.86 -8.56
CA PRO A 101 6.75 -10.09 -7.79
C PRO A 101 8.18 -10.19 -7.27
N ASP A 102 9.12 -9.54 -7.93
CA ASP A 102 10.53 -9.55 -7.54
C ASP A 102 10.93 -8.36 -6.64
N PHE A 103 9.96 -7.57 -6.18
CA PHE A 103 10.23 -6.36 -5.40
C PHE A 103 10.24 -6.60 -3.89
N PHE A 104 9.48 -7.58 -3.39
CA PHE A 104 9.33 -7.88 -1.97
C PHE A 104 9.77 -9.30 -1.61
N ALA A 105 10.33 -9.45 -0.42
CA ALA A 105 10.58 -10.75 0.19
C ALA A 105 9.27 -11.41 0.69
N ALA A 106 8.34 -10.60 1.20
CA ALA A 106 7.04 -11.06 1.66
C ALA A 106 6.00 -9.94 1.64
N ALA A 107 4.75 -10.35 1.48
CA ALA A 107 3.57 -9.49 1.53
C ALA A 107 2.48 -10.13 2.40
N ALA A 108 1.81 -9.35 3.24
CA ALA A 108 0.72 -9.83 4.07
C ALA A 108 -0.45 -8.85 4.09
N GLY A 109 -1.64 -9.34 3.79
CA GLY A 109 -2.88 -8.59 3.86
C GLY A 109 -3.74 -9.02 5.04
N MET A 110 -4.35 -8.06 5.71
CA MET A 110 -5.26 -8.27 6.83
C MET A 110 -6.64 -7.74 6.50
N SER A 111 -7.67 -8.53 6.79
CA SER A 111 -9.09 -8.12 6.70
C SER A 111 -9.47 -7.46 5.36
N GLY A 112 -8.88 -7.93 4.27
CA GLY A 112 -9.14 -7.47 2.92
C GLY A 112 -9.54 -8.60 2.01
N ALA A 113 -10.05 -8.27 0.82
CA ALA A 113 -10.27 -9.23 -0.24
C ALA A 113 -9.24 -9.06 -1.35
N GLY A 114 -8.85 -10.17 -1.95
CA GLY A 114 -7.93 -10.19 -3.08
C GLY A 114 -8.56 -9.70 -4.39
N GLU A 115 -9.89 -9.65 -4.45
CA GLU A 115 -10.64 -9.30 -5.64
C GLU A 115 -11.67 -8.22 -5.34
N VAL A 116 -11.65 -7.13 -6.11
CA VAL A 116 -12.52 -5.97 -5.89
C VAL A 116 -13.99 -6.32 -6.10
N GLU A 117 -14.30 -7.18 -7.06
CA GLU A 117 -15.67 -7.60 -7.35
C GLU A 117 -16.30 -8.43 -6.22
N SER A 118 -15.51 -9.25 -5.53
CA SER A 118 -15.99 -10.11 -4.43
C SER A 118 -16.24 -9.34 -3.13
N LEU A 119 -15.76 -8.10 -3.04
CA LEU A 119 -15.85 -7.28 -1.83
C LEU A 119 -17.26 -6.80 -1.51
N GLY A 120 -18.23 -6.93 -2.41
CA GLY A 120 -19.53 -6.26 -2.27
C GLY A 120 -19.41 -4.72 -2.19
N PHE A 121 -18.17 -4.22 -2.25
CA PHE A 121 -17.84 -2.80 -2.24
C PHE A 121 -17.92 -2.15 -3.62
N PHE A 122 -18.15 -2.93 -4.67
CA PHE A 122 -18.30 -2.40 -6.03
C PHE A 122 -19.67 -1.74 -6.19
N ASP A 123 -20.03 -0.91 -5.24
CA ASP A 123 -21.18 -0.03 -5.34
C ASP A 123 -20.74 1.24 -6.08
N MET A 124 -21.13 1.32 -7.34
CA MET A 124 -20.87 2.50 -8.18
C MET A 124 -21.54 3.78 -7.66
N ASN A 125 -22.46 3.65 -6.70
CA ASN A 125 -23.03 4.80 -6.00
C ASN A 125 -22.08 5.34 -4.93
N ASN A 126 -21.04 4.57 -4.55
CA ASN A 126 -19.99 5.06 -3.68
C ASN A 126 -19.03 5.95 -4.49
N PRO A 127 -18.91 7.25 -4.19
CA PRO A 127 -18.10 8.16 -4.97
C PRO A 127 -16.61 7.80 -4.97
N ASN A 128 -16.09 7.16 -3.94
CA ASN A 128 -14.71 6.70 -3.89
C ASN A 128 -14.46 5.55 -4.87
N VAL A 129 -15.40 4.61 -4.96
CA VAL A 129 -15.34 3.50 -5.91
C VAL A 129 -15.44 4.02 -7.33
N ALA A 130 -16.40 4.87 -7.62
CA ALA A 130 -16.59 5.47 -8.94
C ALA A 130 -15.35 6.29 -9.37
N SER A 131 -14.75 7.04 -8.47
CA SER A 131 -13.54 7.82 -8.78
C SER A 131 -12.32 6.95 -9.04
N ALA A 132 -12.16 5.85 -8.29
CA ALA A 132 -11.02 4.96 -8.43
C ALA A 132 -11.11 4.09 -9.68
N PHE A 133 -12.27 3.47 -9.92
CA PHE A 133 -12.44 2.43 -10.91
C PHE A 133 -13.26 2.85 -12.16
N GLY A 134 -13.89 4.03 -12.14
CA GLY A 134 -14.78 4.47 -13.21
C GLY A 134 -16.10 3.68 -13.24
N THR A 135 -16.68 3.57 -14.41
CA THR A 135 -17.84 2.72 -14.65
C THR A 135 -17.45 1.24 -14.77
N ARG A 136 -18.44 0.32 -14.71
CA ARG A 136 -18.18 -1.10 -14.99
C ARG A 136 -17.57 -1.36 -16.37
N GLU A 137 -17.85 -0.50 -17.32
CA GLU A 137 -17.31 -0.59 -18.69
C GLU A 137 -15.83 -0.14 -18.72
N GLU A 138 -15.49 0.89 -17.96
CA GLU A 138 -14.10 1.39 -17.84
C GLU A 138 -13.20 0.46 -17.02
N TYR A 139 -13.76 -0.31 -16.09
CA TYR A 139 -13.01 -1.26 -15.26
C TYR A 139 -12.63 -2.56 -16.00
N ARG A 140 -13.35 -2.94 -17.04
CA ARG A 140 -13.08 -4.14 -17.86
C ARG A 140 -12.00 -3.89 -18.90
#